data_6dd283d4b4725d369c8fd603c4dfc412
#
_entry.id   6dd283d4b4725d369c8fd603c4dfc412
#
_cell.length_a   1.000
_cell.length_b   1.000
_cell.length_c   1.000
_cell.angle_alpha   90.00
_cell.angle_beta   90.00
_cell.angle_gamma   90.00
#
_symmetry.space_group_name_H-M   'P 1'
#
loop_
_entity.id
_entity.type
_entity.pdbx_description
1 polymer ?
#
loop_
_entity_poly.entity_id
_entity_poly.type
_entity_poly.pdbx_seq_one_letter_code
_entity_poly.pdbx_strand_id
1 'polypeptide(L)'
;SDEVVAKCFTGVPSRIKGATFVDLENDLKKLADLAWKSRKPIEQGGLLKFVFDKEYHAFNPDVINALHKSVRSGQYADFKEYAELVNNRPVATIRDLLKLKTDNSIPLDQVEAVAEILPRFDSAGMSLGALSPEAHEAIAIAMNTIGGRSNSGEGGEDPARYGTIRNSKIKQIASGRFGVTPAYLTSAEVLQIKVAQGAKPGEGGQLPGGKVNGLIARLRYSVPGVTLISPPPHHDIYSIEDLSQLIFDLKQVNP
;
A
#
# COMPACT_ATOMS: atom_id res chain seq x y z
N SER A 1 1.75 -29.07 4.48
CA SER A 1 1.27 -30.34 5.06
C SER A 1 2.05 -30.67 6.31
N ASP A 2 1.48 -31.52 7.14
CA ASP A 2 2.13 -31.95 8.39
C ASP A 2 3.47 -32.65 8.12
N GLU A 3 3.57 -33.42 7.04
CA GLU A 3 4.79 -34.10 6.62
C GLU A 3 5.92 -33.11 6.25
N VAL A 4 5.62 -32.05 5.48
CA VAL A 4 6.59 -31.02 5.12
C VAL A 4 7.06 -30.27 6.35
N VAL A 5 6.13 -29.91 7.24
CA VAL A 5 6.47 -29.22 8.51
C VAL A 5 7.34 -30.11 9.39
N ALA A 6 6.99 -31.39 9.54
CA ALA A 6 7.76 -32.31 10.37
C ALA A 6 9.19 -32.57 9.88
N LYS A 7 9.40 -32.61 8.55
CA LYS A 7 10.73 -32.88 7.97
C LYS A 7 11.58 -31.62 7.75
N CYS A 8 10.96 -30.50 7.34
CA CYS A 8 11.69 -29.31 6.95
C CYS A 8 11.69 -28.19 8.00
N PHE A 9 10.71 -28.20 8.91
CA PHE A 9 10.48 -27.16 9.91
C PHE A 9 10.26 -27.73 11.30
N THR A 10 11.09 -28.68 11.70
CA THR A 10 10.99 -29.37 12.99
C THR A 10 10.93 -28.36 14.14
N GLY A 11 9.92 -28.51 15.00
CA GLY A 11 9.72 -27.62 16.16
C GLY A 11 9.02 -26.30 15.87
N VAL A 12 8.69 -26.01 14.60
CA VAL A 12 7.93 -24.81 14.24
C VAL A 12 6.43 -25.14 14.27
N PRO A 13 5.61 -24.42 15.08
CA PRO A 13 4.17 -24.63 15.09
C PRO A 13 3.55 -24.14 13.77
N SER A 14 2.69 -24.95 13.17
CA SER A 14 1.92 -24.57 11.98
C SER A 14 0.45 -24.91 12.18
N ARG A 15 -0.41 -23.92 11.97
CA ARG A 15 -1.87 -24.06 11.98
C ARG A 15 -2.45 -24.21 10.58
N ILE A 16 -1.67 -23.89 9.56
CA ILE A 16 -2.10 -23.87 8.16
C ILE A 16 -1.47 -25.07 7.47
N LYS A 17 -2.32 -25.89 6.86
CA LYS A 17 -1.87 -26.96 5.99
C LYS A 17 -1.47 -26.36 4.64
N GLY A 18 -0.37 -26.86 4.10
CA GLY A 18 0.15 -26.45 2.79
C GLY A 18 0.31 -27.63 1.85
N ALA A 19 1.08 -27.43 0.77
CA ALA A 19 1.42 -28.45 -0.19
C ALA A 19 2.11 -29.66 0.45
N THR A 20 1.87 -30.84 -0.09
CA THR A 20 2.58 -32.08 0.25
C THR A 20 3.85 -32.21 -0.58
N PHE A 21 4.73 -33.17 -0.23
CA PHE A 21 5.88 -33.49 -1.09
C PHE A 21 5.44 -33.99 -2.46
N VAL A 22 4.30 -34.69 -2.55
CA VAL A 22 3.73 -35.16 -3.81
C VAL A 22 3.29 -33.98 -4.67
N ASP A 23 2.69 -32.94 -4.09
CA ASP A 23 2.30 -31.73 -4.82
C ASP A 23 3.54 -31.02 -5.37
N LEU A 24 4.59 -30.86 -4.56
CA LEU A 24 5.86 -30.27 -4.98
C LEU A 24 6.54 -31.07 -6.10
N GLU A 25 6.53 -32.41 -5.98
CA GLU A 25 7.06 -33.30 -7.03
C GLU A 25 6.28 -33.16 -8.33
N ASN A 26 4.96 -33.14 -8.27
CA ASN A 26 4.12 -32.99 -9.45
C ASN A 26 4.33 -31.65 -10.15
N ASP A 27 4.48 -30.56 -9.39
CA ASP A 27 4.81 -29.25 -9.95
C ASP A 27 6.18 -29.25 -10.64
N LEU A 28 7.19 -29.85 -10.01
CA LEU A 28 8.52 -30.00 -10.62
C LEU A 28 8.49 -30.84 -11.90
N LYS A 29 7.77 -31.97 -11.89
CA LYS A 29 7.59 -32.81 -13.08
C LYS A 29 6.92 -32.06 -14.21
N LYS A 30 5.84 -31.31 -13.90
CA LYS A 30 5.13 -30.48 -14.88
C LYS A 30 6.04 -29.41 -15.49
N LEU A 31 6.84 -28.72 -14.68
CA LEU A 31 7.80 -27.73 -15.16
C LEU A 31 8.91 -28.37 -16.00
N ALA A 32 9.45 -29.52 -15.58
CA ALA A 32 10.43 -30.26 -16.33
C ALA A 32 9.89 -30.73 -17.68
N ASP A 33 8.67 -31.27 -17.72
CA ASP A 33 8.01 -31.68 -18.97
C ASP A 33 7.83 -30.51 -19.94
N LEU A 34 7.41 -29.34 -19.45
CA LEU A 34 7.30 -28.15 -20.25
C LEU A 34 8.67 -27.71 -20.82
N ALA A 35 9.71 -27.72 -19.99
CA ALA A 35 11.05 -27.27 -20.40
C ALA A 35 11.70 -28.24 -21.40
N TRP A 36 11.63 -29.55 -21.15
CA TRP A 36 12.37 -30.56 -21.94
C TRP A 36 11.59 -31.11 -23.12
N LYS A 37 10.27 -31.33 -22.97
CA LYS A 37 9.45 -31.90 -24.04
C LYS A 37 8.97 -30.85 -25.03
N SER A 38 8.50 -29.71 -24.55
CA SER A 38 7.97 -28.65 -25.41
C SER A 38 9.05 -27.82 -26.09
N ARG A 39 10.27 -27.79 -25.54
CA ARG A 39 11.38 -26.94 -25.97
C ARG A 39 11.02 -25.46 -26.17
N LYS A 40 9.99 -25.00 -25.48
CA LYS A 40 9.54 -23.62 -25.47
C LYS A 40 9.94 -22.97 -24.15
N PRO A 41 10.09 -21.64 -24.11
CA PRO A 41 10.25 -20.94 -22.85
C PRO A 41 9.11 -21.31 -21.88
N ILE A 42 9.43 -21.45 -20.60
CA ILE A 42 8.42 -21.70 -19.56
C ILE A 42 7.55 -20.45 -19.46
N GLU A 43 6.27 -20.60 -19.78
CA GLU A 43 5.29 -19.54 -19.59
C GLU A 43 5.01 -19.36 -18.09
N GLN A 44 4.95 -18.12 -17.64
CA GLN A 44 4.56 -17.79 -16.27
C GLN A 44 3.04 -17.91 -16.05
N GLY A 45 2.27 -18.29 -17.06
CA GLY A 45 0.82 -18.50 -16.98
C GLY A 45 0.03 -17.26 -16.59
N GLY A 46 0.58 -16.07 -16.79
CA GLY A 46 -0.03 -14.83 -16.38
C GLY A 46 0.14 -14.48 -14.89
N LEU A 47 1.06 -15.13 -14.17
CA LEU A 47 1.24 -14.96 -12.74
C LEU A 47 1.58 -13.51 -12.34
N LEU A 48 2.44 -12.83 -13.09
CA LEU A 48 2.90 -11.46 -12.78
C LEU A 48 2.08 -10.36 -13.46
N LYS A 49 1.34 -10.68 -14.51
CA LYS A 49 0.48 -9.74 -15.23
C LYS A 49 -0.61 -10.51 -15.98
N PHE A 50 -1.71 -9.83 -16.22
CA PHE A 50 -2.83 -10.41 -16.95
C PHE A 50 -2.38 -10.98 -18.31
N VAL A 51 -2.76 -12.23 -18.54
CA VAL A 51 -2.71 -12.91 -19.85
C VAL A 51 -4.07 -13.54 -20.06
N PHE A 52 -4.67 -13.32 -21.24
CA PHE A 52 -5.99 -13.85 -21.57
C PHE A 52 -6.02 -15.38 -21.43
N ASP A 53 -7.09 -15.90 -20.83
CA ASP A 53 -7.30 -17.34 -20.61
C ASP A 53 -6.19 -18.06 -19.80
N LYS A 54 -5.53 -17.30 -18.91
CA LYS A 54 -4.52 -17.80 -17.97
C LYS A 54 -4.92 -17.50 -16.52
N GLU A 55 -3.97 -17.29 -15.64
CA GLU A 55 -4.22 -17.00 -14.23
C GLU A 55 -5.19 -15.85 -14.02
N TYR A 56 -6.19 -16.08 -13.17
CA TYR A 56 -7.19 -15.07 -12.85
C TYR A 56 -6.68 -14.12 -11.78
N HIS A 57 -6.79 -12.81 -12.02
CA HIS A 57 -6.39 -11.76 -11.08
C HIS A 57 -7.61 -11.02 -10.52
N ALA A 58 -7.46 -10.49 -9.30
CA ALA A 58 -8.49 -9.70 -8.64
C ALA A 58 -8.86 -8.42 -9.42
N PHE A 59 -7.91 -7.86 -10.19
CA PHE A 59 -8.05 -6.64 -10.97
C PHE A 59 -7.74 -6.90 -12.45
N ASN A 60 -8.53 -7.77 -13.05
CA ASN A 60 -8.49 -8.02 -14.48
C ASN A 60 -8.96 -6.78 -15.29
N PRO A 61 -8.63 -6.67 -16.58
CA PRO A 61 -8.98 -5.53 -17.41
C PRO A 61 -10.46 -5.18 -17.43
N ASP A 62 -11.36 -6.16 -17.37
CA ASP A 62 -12.81 -5.96 -17.28
C ASP A 62 -13.22 -5.21 -16.01
N VAL A 63 -12.68 -5.60 -14.86
CA VAL A 63 -12.90 -4.93 -13.57
C VAL A 63 -12.39 -3.49 -13.61
N ILE A 64 -11.18 -3.26 -14.13
CA ILE A 64 -10.60 -1.93 -14.24
C ILE A 64 -11.38 -1.04 -15.20
N ASN A 65 -11.82 -1.57 -16.34
CA ASN A 65 -12.63 -0.83 -17.31
C ASN A 65 -14.01 -0.46 -16.73
N ALA A 66 -14.67 -1.37 -16.01
CA ALA A 66 -15.93 -1.09 -15.33
C ALA A 66 -15.77 -0.03 -14.24
N LEU A 67 -14.67 -0.07 -13.46
CA LEU A 67 -14.34 0.97 -12.50
C LEU A 67 -14.17 2.34 -13.17
N HIS A 68 -13.39 2.42 -14.24
CA HIS A 68 -13.19 3.67 -14.99
C HIS A 68 -14.51 4.20 -15.59
N LYS A 69 -15.36 3.31 -16.12
CA LYS A 69 -16.66 3.68 -16.63
C LYS A 69 -17.53 4.28 -15.53
N SER A 70 -17.63 3.61 -14.39
CA SER A 70 -18.39 4.08 -13.21
C SER A 70 -17.93 5.45 -12.73
N VAL A 71 -16.61 5.65 -12.58
CA VAL A 71 -16.05 6.93 -12.12
C VAL A 71 -16.33 8.06 -13.12
N ARG A 72 -16.22 7.80 -14.43
CA ARG A 72 -16.44 8.82 -15.47
C ARG A 72 -17.91 9.19 -15.64
N SER A 73 -18.79 8.23 -15.56
CA SER A 73 -20.23 8.47 -15.75
C SER A 73 -20.92 9.02 -14.49
N GLY A 74 -20.42 8.68 -13.31
CA GLY A 74 -21.09 8.94 -12.04
C GLY A 74 -22.44 8.23 -11.88
N GLN A 75 -22.77 7.28 -12.78
CA GLN A 75 -24.06 6.58 -12.78
C GLN A 75 -24.01 5.35 -11.87
N TYR A 76 -25.01 5.23 -11.01
CA TYR A 76 -25.10 4.08 -10.10
C TYR A 76 -25.24 2.74 -10.82
N ALA A 77 -25.82 2.71 -12.02
CA ALA A 77 -25.89 1.49 -12.84
C ALA A 77 -24.50 0.97 -13.23
N ASP A 78 -23.59 1.86 -13.61
CA ASP A 78 -22.21 1.51 -13.94
C ASP A 78 -21.42 1.07 -12.70
N PHE A 79 -21.69 1.67 -11.53
CA PHE A 79 -21.13 1.19 -10.26
C PHE A 79 -21.63 -0.22 -9.93
N LYS A 80 -22.90 -0.55 -10.18
CA LYS A 80 -23.42 -1.91 -9.98
C LYS A 80 -22.70 -2.93 -10.86
N GLU A 81 -22.44 -2.60 -12.13
CA GLU A 81 -21.68 -3.47 -13.04
C GLU A 81 -20.28 -3.75 -12.47
N TYR A 82 -19.58 -2.72 -12.01
CA TYR A 82 -18.28 -2.87 -11.34
C TYR A 82 -18.39 -3.74 -10.07
N ALA A 83 -19.38 -3.47 -9.22
CA ALA A 83 -19.60 -4.21 -7.97
C ALA A 83 -19.88 -5.70 -8.22
N GLU A 84 -20.65 -6.02 -9.27
CA GLU A 84 -20.94 -7.39 -9.68
C GLU A 84 -19.66 -8.13 -10.09
N LEU A 85 -18.83 -7.51 -10.92
CA LEU A 85 -17.56 -8.09 -11.35
C LEU A 85 -16.59 -8.33 -10.18
N VAL A 86 -16.64 -7.50 -9.14
CA VAL A 86 -15.79 -7.65 -7.95
C VAL A 86 -16.33 -8.71 -6.99
N ASN A 87 -17.64 -8.74 -6.76
CA ASN A 87 -18.22 -9.57 -5.70
C ASN A 87 -18.57 -11.00 -6.16
N ASN A 88 -18.86 -11.20 -7.45
CA ASN A 88 -19.28 -12.48 -8.02
C ASN A 88 -18.21 -13.10 -8.95
N ARG A 89 -16.96 -12.81 -8.68
CA ARG A 89 -15.80 -13.34 -9.42
C ARG A 89 -15.36 -14.71 -8.88
N PRO A 90 -14.57 -15.48 -9.66
CA PRO A 90 -13.82 -16.61 -9.12
C PRO A 90 -12.93 -16.18 -7.96
N VAL A 91 -12.65 -17.12 -7.05
CA VAL A 91 -11.75 -16.88 -5.91
C VAL A 91 -10.37 -16.46 -6.41
N ALA A 92 -9.96 -15.23 -6.10
CA ALA A 92 -8.66 -14.66 -6.47
C ALA A 92 -7.83 -14.24 -5.25
N THR A 93 -8.46 -14.00 -4.11
CA THR A 93 -7.83 -13.58 -2.86
C THR A 93 -8.44 -14.30 -1.67
N ILE A 94 -7.72 -14.34 -0.55
CA ILE A 94 -8.22 -14.94 0.71
C ILE A 94 -9.54 -14.27 1.14
N ARG A 95 -9.71 -12.98 0.90
CA ARG A 95 -10.94 -12.25 1.23
C ARG A 95 -12.18 -12.87 0.55
N ASP A 96 -12.05 -13.42 -0.64
CA ASP A 96 -13.15 -14.01 -1.39
C ASP A 96 -13.69 -15.30 -0.74
N LEU A 97 -12.93 -15.88 0.19
CA LEU A 97 -13.32 -17.03 1.01
C LEU A 97 -13.98 -16.65 2.33
N LEU A 98 -14.00 -15.37 2.68
CA LEU A 98 -14.56 -14.88 3.93
C LEU A 98 -16.02 -14.47 3.74
N LYS A 99 -16.81 -14.68 4.79
CA LYS A 99 -18.19 -14.21 4.88
C LYS A 99 -18.34 -13.30 6.09
N LEU A 100 -19.14 -12.25 5.94
CA LEU A 100 -19.53 -11.44 7.09
C LEU A 100 -20.37 -12.29 8.03
N LYS A 101 -20.08 -12.20 9.33
CA LYS A 101 -20.89 -12.82 10.37
C LYS A 101 -22.12 -11.94 10.61
N THR A 102 -23.29 -12.47 10.28
CA THR A 102 -24.57 -11.72 10.34
C THR A 102 -25.54 -12.27 11.37
N ASP A 103 -25.04 -13.06 12.34
CA ASP A 103 -25.89 -13.78 13.30
C ASP A 103 -26.58 -12.85 14.32
N ASN A 104 -26.01 -11.66 14.54
CA ASN A 104 -26.52 -10.67 15.49
C ASN A 104 -26.82 -9.37 14.75
N SER A 105 -28.04 -9.22 14.25
CA SER A 105 -28.50 -7.95 13.70
C SER A 105 -28.90 -6.98 14.83
N ILE A 106 -28.63 -5.70 14.62
CA ILE A 106 -29.08 -4.62 15.47
C ILE A 106 -30.05 -3.71 14.70
N PRO A 107 -30.95 -2.98 15.37
CA PRO A 107 -31.79 -1.97 14.74
C PRO A 107 -30.96 -0.92 14.00
N LEU A 108 -31.49 -0.40 12.89
CA LEU A 108 -30.75 0.54 12.03
C LEU A 108 -30.41 1.87 12.74
N ASP A 109 -31.24 2.30 13.65
CA ASP A 109 -31.05 3.49 14.50
C ASP A 109 -29.92 3.34 15.53
N GLN A 110 -29.47 2.11 15.78
CA GLN A 110 -28.30 1.78 16.60
C GLN A 110 -27.01 1.60 15.79
N VAL A 111 -27.11 1.66 14.45
CA VAL A 111 -25.93 1.60 13.58
C VAL A 111 -25.29 2.97 13.51
N GLU A 112 -23.98 3.03 13.72
CA GLU A 112 -23.22 4.27 13.64
C GLU A 112 -23.36 4.91 12.25
N ALA A 113 -23.57 6.21 12.20
CA ALA A 113 -23.74 6.94 10.95
C ALA A 113 -22.44 6.94 10.12
N VAL A 114 -22.55 6.84 8.79
CA VAL A 114 -21.39 6.85 7.88
C VAL A 114 -20.53 8.09 8.10
N ALA A 115 -21.13 9.25 8.33
CA ALA A 115 -20.41 10.50 8.59
C ALA A 115 -19.55 10.47 9.86
N GLU A 116 -19.87 9.62 10.83
CA GLU A 116 -19.08 9.42 12.05
C GLU A 116 -17.97 8.38 11.85
N ILE A 117 -18.19 7.44 10.92
CA ILE A 117 -17.21 6.40 10.57
C ILE A 117 -16.07 6.96 9.72
N LEU A 118 -16.39 7.76 8.69
CA LEU A 118 -15.44 8.24 7.68
C LEU A 118 -14.22 8.98 8.25
N PRO A 119 -14.33 9.84 9.30
CA PRO A 119 -13.18 10.54 9.89
C PRO A 119 -12.12 9.61 10.51
N ARG A 120 -12.44 8.35 10.76
CA ARG A 120 -11.51 7.36 11.29
C ARG A 120 -10.69 6.65 10.22
N PHE A 121 -10.94 6.93 8.94
CA PHE A 121 -10.19 6.34 7.83
C PHE A 121 -9.01 7.23 7.43
N ASP A 122 -7.87 6.60 7.29
CA ASP A 122 -6.64 7.21 6.83
C ASP A 122 -6.20 6.53 5.52
N SER A 123 -5.62 7.30 4.59
CA SER A 123 -5.00 6.71 3.42
C SER A 123 -3.65 6.06 3.78
N ALA A 124 -3.19 5.12 2.96
CA ALA A 124 -1.83 4.64 3.06
C ALA A 124 -0.81 5.78 2.84
N GLY A 125 0.36 5.65 3.46
CA GLY A 125 1.49 6.57 3.24
C GLY A 125 2.13 6.32 1.87
N MET A 126 1.80 7.16 0.90
CA MET A 126 2.33 7.08 -0.47
C MET A 126 3.04 8.38 -0.80
N SER A 127 4.37 8.31 -0.99
CA SER A 127 5.19 9.49 -1.21
C SER A 127 5.08 10.04 -2.63
N LEU A 128 5.24 11.36 -2.76
CA LEU A 128 5.47 12.00 -4.04
C LEU A 128 6.80 11.47 -4.62
N GLY A 129 6.74 10.95 -5.85
CA GLY A 129 7.81 10.19 -6.49
C GLY A 129 7.48 8.70 -6.65
N ALA A 130 6.70 8.10 -5.74
CA ALA A 130 5.98 6.86 -5.98
C ALA A 130 4.68 7.12 -6.75
N LEU A 131 4.03 8.25 -6.47
CA LEU A 131 2.86 8.75 -7.20
C LEU A 131 3.21 10.04 -7.95
N SER A 132 2.41 10.36 -8.99
CA SER A 132 2.44 11.69 -9.61
C SER A 132 1.86 12.75 -8.68
N PRO A 133 2.19 14.05 -8.88
CA PRO A 133 1.60 15.13 -8.09
C PRO A 133 0.07 15.13 -8.11
N GLU A 134 -0.53 14.88 -9.28
CA GLU A 134 -1.97 14.87 -9.49
C GLU A 134 -2.64 13.74 -8.69
N ALA A 135 -2.08 12.53 -8.71
CA ALA A 135 -2.59 11.41 -7.95
C ALA A 135 -2.45 11.63 -6.43
N HIS A 136 -1.32 12.20 -6.01
CA HIS A 136 -1.07 12.52 -4.60
C HIS A 136 -2.04 13.59 -4.07
N GLU A 137 -2.31 14.63 -4.88
CA GLU A 137 -3.29 15.66 -4.54
C GLU A 137 -4.72 15.14 -4.57
N ALA A 138 -5.07 14.31 -5.55
CA ALA A 138 -6.40 13.71 -5.64
C ALA A 138 -6.75 12.87 -4.41
N ILE A 139 -5.80 12.13 -3.87
CA ILE A 139 -5.99 11.37 -2.62
C ILE A 139 -6.23 12.31 -1.44
N ALA A 140 -5.46 13.40 -1.33
CA ALA A 140 -5.63 14.37 -0.26
C ALA A 140 -7.02 15.04 -0.33
N ILE A 141 -7.43 15.48 -1.53
CA ILE A 141 -8.75 16.06 -1.77
C ILE A 141 -9.86 15.08 -1.41
N ALA A 142 -9.76 13.82 -1.87
CA ALA A 142 -10.75 12.80 -1.60
C ALA A 142 -10.91 12.55 -0.09
N MET A 143 -9.81 12.34 0.62
CA MET A 143 -9.84 12.08 2.06
C MET A 143 -10.37 13.28 2.84
N ASN A 144 -9.94 14.50 2.51
CA ASN A 144 -10.43 15.72 3.15
C ASN A 144 -11.93 15.94 2.87
N THR A 145 -12.41 15.59 1.67
CA THR A 145 -13.84 15.73 1.31
C THR A 145 -14.74 14.81 2.15
N ILE A 146 -14.29 13.60 2.46
CA ILE A 146 -15.04 12.66 3.28
C ILE A 146 -14.79 12.81 4.79
N GLY A 147 -13.97 13.79 5.21
CA GLY A 147 -13.60 13.99 6.61
C GLY A 147 -12.51 13.07 7.15
N GLY A 148 -11.94 12.20 6.32
CA GLY A 148 -10.81 11.36 6.64
C GLY A 148 -9.47 12.10 6.53
N ARG A 149 -8.36 11.35 6.58
CA ARG A 149 -7.01 11.93 6.53
C ARG A 149 -6.16 11.23 5.48
N SER A 150 -5.46 12.01 4.65
CA SER A 150 -4.43 11.48 3.76
C SER A 150 -3.05 11.56 4.41
N ASN A 151 -2.18 10.65 4.00
CA ASN A 151 -0.80 10.55 4.48
C ASN A 151 0.15 11.01 3.35
N SER A 152 1.02 11.97 3.67
CA SER A 152 1.97 12.53 2.71
C SER A 152 3.02 11.52 2.20
N GLY A 153 3.24 10.42 2.92
CA GLY A 153 4.43 9.59 2.73
C GLY A 153 5.72 10.34 3.09
N GLU A 154 6.87 9.73 2.80
CA GLU A 154 8.19 10.19 3.24
C GLU A 154 8.87 11.24 2.33
N GLY A 155 8.16 11.79 1.38
CA GLY A 155 8.77 12.64 0.33
C GLY A 155 8.63 14.15 0.54
N GLY A 156 8.08 14.59 1.67
CA GLY A 156 7.68 15.97 1.86
C GLY A 156 6.37 16.28 1.12
N GLU A 157 5.96 17.52 1.14
CA GLU A 157 4.77 18.02 0.42
C GLU A 157 4.98 19.48 0.01
N ASP A 158 4.40 19.87 -1.12
CA ASP A 158 4.53 21.24 -1.61
C ASP A 158 3.85 22.21 -0.63
N PRO A 159 4.58 23.23 -0.12
CA PRO A 159 4.01 24.24 0.79
C PRO A 159 2.77 24.94 0.25
N ALA A 160 2.62 25.04 -1.08
CA ALA A 160 1.42 25.63 -1.71
C ALA A 160 0.14 24.82 -1.42
N ARG A 161 0.25 23.63 -0.85
CA ARG A 161 -0.88 22.78 -0.45
C ARG A 161 -1.32 23.01 0.99
N TYR A 162 -0.45 23.57 1.84
CA TYR A 162 -0.73 23.74 3.27
C TYR A 162 -1.94 24.64 3.50
N GLY A 163 -2.79 24.27 4.43
CA GLY A 163 -4.02 24.99 4.75
C GLY A 163 -5.11 24.94 3.66
N THR A 164 -4.92 24.15 2.60
CA THR A 164 -5.92 23.94 1.54
C THR A 164 -6.52 22.54 1.62
N ILE A 165 -7.58 22.28 0.82
CA ILE A 165 -8.17 20.94 0.68
C ILE A 165 -7.17 19.91 0.12
N ARG A 166 -6.05 20.34 -0.45
CA ARG A 166 -4.99 19.50 -0.98
C ARG A 166 -3.95 19.10 0.07
N ASN A 167 -4.05 19.61 1.30
CA ASN A 167 -3.12 19.30 2.39
C ASN A 167 -3.30 17.87 2.88
N SER A 168 -2.21 17.09 2.96
CA SER A 168 -2.21 15.81 3.65
C SER A 168 -2.14 16.05 5.15
N LYS A 169 -3.17 15.63 5.88
CA LYS A 169 -3.27 15.86 7.34
C LYS A 169 -2.30 15.04 8.16
N ILE A 170 -1.88 13.87 7.64
CA ILE A 170 -0.82 13.06 8.24
C ILE A 170 0.48 13.37 7.51
N LYS A 171 1.50 13.81 8.25
CA LYS A 171 2.84 14.07 7.73
C LYS A 171 3.80 12.99 8.22
N GLN A 172 4.41 12.27 7.29
CA GLN A 172 5.35 11.21 7.61
C GLN A 172 6.78 11.73 7.73
N ILE A 173 7.48 11.25 8.76
CA ILE A 173 8.89 11.54 9.04
C ILE A 173 9.65 10.22 8.97
N ALA A 174 10.44 10.04 7.92
CA ALA A 174 11.24 8.83 7.70
C ALA A 174 12.71 9.07 8.00
N SER A 175 13.54 8.01 7.93
CA SER A 175 14.98 8.11 8.23
C SER A 175 15.73 9.10 7.36
N GLY A 176 15.37 9.27 6.11
CA GLY A 176 16.00 10.26 5.21
C GLY A 176 15.64 11.72 5.50
N ARG A 177 14.60 11.99 6.30
CA ARG A 177 14.11 13.34 6.62
C ARG A 177 13.81 14.20 5.38
N PHE A 178 13.52 13.60 4.24
CA PHE A 178 13.27 14.30 2.99
C PHE A 178 12.05 15.21 3.09
N GLY A 179 12.27 16.52 2.90
CA GLY A 179 11.20 17.52 2.94
C GLY A 179 10.64 17.82 4.33
N VAL A 180 11.25 17.33 5.39
CA VAL A 180 10.83 17.60 6.77
C VAL A 180 11.36 18.97 7.20
N THR A 181 10.45 19.94 7.25
CA THR A 181 10.71 21.32 7.71
C THR A 181 9.73 21.70 8.81
N PRO A 182 9.99 22.75 9.60
CA PRO A 182 9.02 23.24 10.57
C PRO A 182 7.65 23.53 9.96
N ALA A 183 7.59 24.14 8.77
CA ALA A 183 6.35 24.43 8.07
C ALA A 183 5.61 23.14 7.66
N TYR A 184 6.33 22.11 7.23
CA TYR A 184 5.76 20.80 6.96
C TYR A 184 5.15 20.20 8.22
N LEU A 185 5.87 20.20 9.32
CA LEU A 185 5.44 19.62 10.60
C LEU A 185 4.22 20.36 11.16
N THR A 186 4.22 21.68 11.17
CA THR A 186 3.10 22.49 11.71
C THR A 186 1.84 22.45 10.84
N SER A 187 1.95 22.02 9.57
CA SER A 187 0.80 21.82 8.69
C SER A 187 0.07 20.49 8.90
N ALA A 188 0.54 19.66 9.81
CA ALA A 188 -0.02 18.34 10.11
C ALA A 188 -1.06 18.38 11.22
N GLU A 189 -2.08 17.53 11.12
CA GLU A 189 -2.91 17.11 12.26
C GLU A 189 -2.29 15.93 13.02
N VAL A 190 -1.53 15.08 12.27
CA VAL A 190 -0.85 13.91 12.82
C VAL A 190 0.57 13.84 12.28
N LEU A 191 1.55 13.70 13.15
CA LEU A 191 2.93 13.38 12.79
C LEU A 191 3.14 11.86 12.90
N GLN A 192 3.58 11.24 11.80
CA GLN A 192 3.83 9.80 11.75
C GLN A 192 5.32 9.52 11.57
N ILE A 193 5.93 8.92 12.58
CA ILE A 193 7.33 8.48 12.51
C ILE A 193 7.39 7.13 11.80
N LYS A 194 8.20 7.05 10.74
CA LYS A 194 8.49 5.81 10.02
C LYS A 194 9.88 5.33 10.42
N VAL A 195 9.96 4.38 11.33
CA VAL A 195 11.24 3.89 11.90
C VAL A 195 12.00 2.97 10.96
N ALA A 196 11.34 2.26 10.05
CA ALA A 196 11.95 1.32 9.12
C ALA A 196 11.03 1.01 7.93
N GLN A 197 11.56 0.29 6.92
CA GLN A 197 10.78 -0.24 5.80
C GLN A 197 11.02 -1.75 5.67
N GLY A 198 9.95 -2.55 5.82
CA GLY A 198 10.04 -4.01 5.88
C GLY A 198 10.15 -4.71 4.52
N ALA A 199 9.69 -4.07 3.44
CA ALA A 199 9.63 -4.70 2.11
C ALA A 199 11.01 -4.95 1.47
N LYS A 200 12.05 -4.27 1.92
CA LYS A 200 13.44 -4.40 1.44
C LYS A 200 14.40 -4.45 2.63
N PRO A 201 14.51 -5.60 3.30
CA PRO A 201 15.41 -5.74 4.44
C PRO A 201 16.85 -5.35 4.07
N GLY A 202 17.47 -4.45 4.86
CA GLY A 202 18.81 -3.96 4.65
C GLY A 202 18.98 -2.84 3.62
N GLU A 203 18.01 -2.59 2.73
CA GLU A 203 18.10 -1.53 1.71
C GLU A 203 17.30 -0.27 2.05
N GLY A 204 16.18 -0.41 2.77
CA GLY A 204 15.27 0.70 3.05
C GLY A 204 14.50 1.20 1.82
N GLY A 205 14.02 2.45 1.88
CA GLY A 205 13.35 3.12 0.78
C GLY A 205 14.33 3.75 -0.19
N GLN A 206 14.21 3.45 -1.49
CA GLN A 206 15.04 4.04 -2.54
C GLN A 206 14.17 4.75 -3.58
N LEU A 207 14.54 5.98 -3.94
CA LEU A 207 14.05 6.69 -5.11
C LEU A 207 15.19 6.81 -6.12
N PRO A 208 15.12 6.10 -7.27
CA PRO A 208 16.17 6.17 -8.29
C PRO A 208 16.33 7.59 -8.84
N GLY A 209 17.56 7.99 -9.16
CA GLY A 209 17.88 9.33 -9.66
C GLY A 209 17.06 9.74 -10.88
N GLY A 210 16.73 8.82 -11.78
CA GLY A 210 15.86 9.09 -12.93
C GLY A 210 14.43 9.53 -12.58
N LYS A 211 13.97 9.30 -11.35
CA LYS A 211 12.68 9.80 -10.83
C LYS A 211 12.81 11.11 -10.06
N VAL A 212 14.03 11.51 -9.70
CA VAL A 212 14.30 12.75 -8.97
C VAL A 212 14.39 13.90 -9.97
N ASN A 213 13.24 14.37 -10.42
CA ASN A 213 13.12 15.55 -11.27
C ASN A 213 13.24 16.85 -10.43
N GLY A 214 13.19 18.01 -11.08
CA GLY A 214 13.32 19.31 -10.42
C GLY A 214 12.30 19.55 -9.30
N LEU A 215 11.06 19.11 -9.46
CA LEU A 215 10.02 19.23 -8.44
C LEU A 215 10.35 18.36 -7.21
N ILE A 216 10.64 17.08 -7.44
CA ILE A 216 10.95 16.14 -6.35
C ILE A 216 12.22 16.54 -5.62
N ALA A 217 13.25 16.97 -6.36
CA ALA A 217 14.50 17.45 -5.77
C ALA A 217 14.25 18.67 -4.86
N ARG A 218 13.46 19.64 -5.33
CA ARG A 218 13.08 20.80 -4.51
C ARG A 218 12.35 20.40 -3.24
N LEU A 219 11.34 19.52 -3.34
CA LEU A 219 10.52 19.11 -2.19
C LEU A 219 11.29 18.26 -1.20
N ARG A 220 12.29 17.52 -1.66
CA ARG A 220 13.14 16.66 -0.81
C ARG A 220 14.45 17.33 -0.36
N TYR A 221 14.65 18.60 -0.74
CA TYR A 221 15.89 19.34 -0.46
C TYR A 221 17.13 18.62 -0.98
N SER A 222 17.07 18.16 -2.23
CA SER A 222 18.10 17.40 -2.92
C SER A 222 18.40 17.98 -4.31
N VAL A 223 19.22 17.27 -5.08
CA VAL A 223 19.63 17.65 -6.43
C VAL A 223 18.97 16.73 -7.45
N PRO A 224 18.45 17.26 -8.60
CA PRO A 224 17.90 16.43 -9.65
C PRO A 224 18.89 15.37 -10.16
N GLY A 225 18.39 14.18 -10.43
CA GLY A 225 19.20 13.06 -10.93
C GLY A 225 19.98 12.25 -9.89
N VAL A 226 20.00 12.70 -8.64
CA VAL A 226 20.68 11.98 -7.55
C VAL A 226 19.71 10.97 -6.93
N THR A 227 20.15 9.72 -6.77
CA THR A 227 19.40 8.68 -6.07
C THR A 227 19.27 9.03 -4.59
N LEU A 228 18.06 8.91 -4.05
CA LEU A 228 17.76 9.16 -2.65
C LEU A 228 17.47 7.86 -1.92
N ILE A 229 18.07 7.68 -0.75
CA ILE A 229 17.90 6.49 0.09
C ILE A 229 17.41 6.91 1.46
N SER A 230 16.37 6.21 1.96
CA SER A 230 15.88 6.31 3.33
C SER A 230 16.18 4.96 4.00
N PRO A 231 17.35 4.81 4.63
CA PRO A 231 17.79 3.51 5.15
C PRO A 231 17.01 3.09 6.39
N PRO A 232 16.86 1.78 6.64
CA PRO A 232 16.40 1.24 7.90
C PRO A 232 17.61 0.90 8.79
N PRO A 233 17.53 1.07 10.11
CA PRO A 233 16.59 1.93 10.83
C PRO A 233 16.88 3.42 10.59
N HIS A 234 16.11 4.29 11.22
CA HIS A 234 16.47 5.71 11.30
C HIS A 234 17.92 5.86 11.80
N HIS A 235 18.71 6.75 11.18
CA HIS A 235 20.11 6.95 11.53
C HIS A 235 20.33 7.50 12.94
N ASP A 236 19.31 8.08 13.54
CA ASP A 236 19.33 8.70 14.87
C ASP A 236 18.40 8.00 15.88
N ILE A 237 17.85 6.85 15.52
CA ILE A 237 16.96 6.07 16.40
C ILE A 237 17.47 4.64 16.48
N TYR A 238 18.27 4.36 17.49
CA TYR A 238 18.84 3.04 17.77
C TYR A 238 18.37 2.46 19.11
N SER A 239 17.61 3.25 19.89
CA SER A 239 17.08 2.87 21.18
C SER A 239 15.68 3.46 21.42
N ILE A 240 15.03 3.02 22.49
CA ILE A 240 13.73 3.56 22.94
C ILE A 240 13.91 5.03 23.38
N GLU A 241 15.03 5.35 23.96
CA GLU A 241 15.38 6.70 24.42
C GLU A 241 15.52 7.67 23.24
N ASP A 242 16.17 7.24 22.15
CA ASP A 242 16.28 8.04 20.92
C ASP A 242 14.92 8.32 20.31
N LEU A 243 14.04 7.31 20.28
CA LEU A 243 12.66 7.49 19.81
C LEU A 243 11.89 8.45 20.72
N SER A 244 12.05 8.34 22.03
CA SER A 244 11.44 9.23 23.01
C SER A 244 11.89 10.69 22.81
N GLN A 245 13.18 10.90 22.56
CA GLN A 245 13.72 12.22 22.25
C GLN A 245 13.11 12.79 20.95
N LEU A 246 13.04 12.00 19.89
CA LEU A 246 12.42 12.46 18.64
C LEU A 246 10.95 12.83 18.83
N ILE A 247 10.18 12.03 19.58
CA ILE A 247 8.79 12.35 19.91
C ILE A 247 8.70 13.67 20.67
N PHE A 248 9.58 13.87 21.66
CA PHE A 248 9.65 15.12 22.42
C PHE A 248 9.92 16.31 21.49
N ASP A 249 10.95 16.22 20.64
CA ASP A 249 11.33 17.28 19.70
C ASP A 249 10.20 17.62 18.73
N LEU A 250 9.53 16.61 18.17
CA LEU A 250 8.38 16.82 17.27
C LEU A 250 7.21 17.52 17.97
N LYS A 251 6.94 17.16 19.23
CA LYS A 251 5.92 17.84 20.03
C LYS A 251 6.27 19.28 20.42
N GLN A 252 7.54 19.68 20.40
CA GLN A 252 7.91 21.08 20.58
C GLN A 252 7.60 21.90 19.33
N VAL A 253 7.55 21.28 18.14
CA VAL A 253 7.26 21.96 16.88
C VAL A 253 5.76 21.96 16.60
N ASN A 254 5.06 20.86 16.89
CA ASN A 254 3.62 20.70 16.70
C ASN A 254 3.04 19.95 17.92
N PRO A 255 2.56 20.69 18.93
CA PRO A 255 2.04 20.16 20.21
C PRO A 255 0.82 19.25 20.06
#